data_074d5a1bf056fde0b95695e293bcea73
#
_entry.id   074d5a1bf056fde0b95695e293bcea73
#
_cell.length_a   1.000
_cell.length_b   1.000
_cell.length_c   1.000
_cell.angle_alpha   90.00
_cell.angle_beta   90.00
_cell.angle_gamma   90.00
#
_symmetry.space_group_name_H-M   'P 1'
#
loop_
_entity.id
_entity.type
_entity.pdbx_description
1 polymer ?
#
loop_
_entity_poly.entity_id
_entity_poly.type
_entity_poly.pdbx_seq_one_letter_code
_entity_poly.pdbx_strand_id
1 'polypeptide(L)'
;MKKEELKKLILTAGGARKADTVIKNCKVVNVFSGKIVEGDIALCGDQIAGVGEYEGEVEIDAEGRYAAPGFIDSHIHIESSYLSPEELGRLLVPHGGTTIIADPHEIVNVLGIPGLDYMMNAAKNTKLDIKYMLPSCVPATPFENAGAVIDAVDMKDPILRDNILGLGEFMNFPGVVNGDDATLDKLMVAKDAGKLIDGHSPGLTGKALNAYCAARIRADHECDTLQDFEERLDNGIYVMLRQGSACKNLKSLLPAVTPENSRRVIFCSDDRQPKTILEEGHLDNHLRLCVEEGLDPITAIRMATLNAAECFGLDDRGAIAPGYRADIVLLDDLKDFSTDKVWVAGQLTADQGKYLPEVIKEDIAPVMGSVHLKDFSAEKFKMNLSGNRVHTIEIQPGGVVTKKSVDEIQVKDGEFIFDPEQDIVKVAVVERHKMTGNVACGFLKGYGIKEGAVALSVAHDSHNIIVVGVSDEEMAFAVEALQKQSGGVVLVKDGEVIESMPMPIAGLMSDQSAEWVDGKLTALHEKAYDILGVNGDVEPVMTLCFMSLAVIPELKLTDEGLFDVTKFAFINVEC
;
A
#
# COMPACT_ATOMS: atom_id res chain seq x y z
N MET A 1 20.90 23.25 1.00
CA MET A 1 20.98 24.50 0.19
C MET A 1 22.33 25.19 0.40
N LYS A 2 23.00 25.64 -0.68
CA LYS A 2 24.25 26.43 -0.61
C LYS A 2 23.92 27.91 -0.45
N LYS A 3 24.89 28.69 0.09
CA LYS A 3 24.71 30.15 0.32
C LYS A 3 24.31 30.91 -0.97
N GLU A 4 24.88 30.53 -2.12
CA GLU A 4 24.58 31.18 -3.39
C GLU A 4 23.18 30.87 -3.89
N GLU A 5 22.67 29.67 -3.64
CA GLU A 5 21.28 29.27 -3.93
C GLU A 5 20.30 30.06 -3.06
N LEU A 6 20.58 30.16 -1.76
CA LEU A 6 19.77 30.97 -0.85
C LEU A 6 19.75 32.46 -1.27
N LYS A 7 20.91 33.01 -1.65
CA LYS A 7 20.98 34.38 -2.14
C LYS A 7 20.17 34.58 -3.43
N LYS A 8 20.25 33.62 -4.36
CA LYS A 8 19.46 33.63 -5.59
C LYS A 8 17.96 33.66 -5.25
N LEU A 9 17.49 32.77 -4.38
CA LEU A 9 16.11 32.69 -3.94
C LEU A 9 15.63 34.00 -3.31
N ILE A 10 16.40 34.57 -2.36
CA ILE A 10 16.03 35.83 -1.68
C ILE A 10 15.92 37.00 -2.66
N LEU A 11 16.85 37.12 -3.62
CA LEU A 11 16.82 38.19 -4.62
C LEU A 11 15.65 38.02 -5.60
N THR A 12 15.30 36.79 -5.95
CA THR A 12 14.12 36.47 -6.77
C THR A 12 12.83 36.80 -6.00
N ALA A 13 12.74 36.37 -4.74
CA ALA A 13 11.59 36.65 -3.87
C ALA A 13 11.36 38.16 -3.65
N GLY A 14 12.43 38.92 -3.52
CA GLY A 14 12.40 40.39 -3.37
C GLY A 14 12.23 41.17 -4.68
N GLY A 15 12.06 40.51 -5.82
CA GLY A 15 11.88 41.16 -7.13
C GLY A 15 13.16 41.81 -7.71
N ALA A 16 14.32 41.64 -7.08
CA ALA A 16 15.59 42.16 -7.58
C ALA A 16 16.19 41.32 -8.71
N ARG A 17 15.61 40.15 -8.97
CA ARG A 17 15.94 39.22 -10.02
C ARG A 17 14.68 38.59 -10.57
N LYS A 18 14.63 38.35 -11.91
CA LYS A 18 13.57 37.56 -12.55
C LYS A 18 13.58 36.13 -11.99
N ALA A 19 12.38 35.56 -11.86
CA ALA A 19 12.22 34.16 -11.53
C ALA A 19 12.66 33.26 -12.71
N ASP A 20 13.06 32.03 -12.40
CA ASP A 20 13.38 31.07 -13.48
C ASP A 20 12.10 30.69 -14.23
N THR A 21 10.99 30.49 -13.50
CA THR A 21 9.64 30.27 -14.08
C THR A 21 8.61 31.04 -13.26
N VAL A 22 7.60 31.60 -13.94
CA VAL A 22 6.42 32.19 -13.29
C VAL A 22 5.16 31.52 -13.83
N ILE A 23 4.32 31.02 -12.92
CA ILE A 23 2.98 30.55 -13.24
C ILE A 23 2.05 31.73 -13.04
N LYS A 24 1.54 32.27 -14.15
CA LYS A 24 0.75 33.52 -14.17
C LYS A 24 -0.73 33.27 -13.91
N ASN A 25 -1.42 34.28 -13.40
CA ASN A 25 -2.87 34.32 -13.29
C ASN A 25 -3.48 33.17 -12.47
N CYS A 26 -2.86 32.82 -11.33
CA CYS A 26 -3.30 31.74 -10.46
C CYS A 26 -4.34 32.21 -9.41
N LYS A 27 -5.25 31.31 -9.05
CA LYS A 27 -6.00 31.33 -7.81
C LYS A 27 -5.30 30.41 -6.80
N VAL A 28 -4.38 30.96 -6.01
CA VAL A 28 -3.53 30.19 -5.11
C VAL A 28 -4.31 29.77 -3.87
N VAL A 29 -4.37 28.48 -3.60
CA VAL A 29 -4.95 27.90 -2.37
C VAL A 29 -3.93 28.09 -1.24
N ASN A 30 -4.18 29.10 -0.39
CA ASN A 30 -3.34 29.33 0.78
C ASN A 30 -3.82 28.46 1.95
N VAL A 31 -3.18 27.32 2.16
CA VAL A 31 -3.53 26.34 3.19
C VAL A 31 -3.25 26.83 4.62
N PHE A 32 -2.40 27.85 4.82
CA PHE A 32 -2.16 28.44 6.13
C PHE A 32 -3.33 29.31 6.59
N SER A 33 -3.81 30.17 5.70
CA SER A 33 -4.87 31.14 6.03
C SER A 33 -6.29 30.64 5.70
N GLY A 34 -6.42 29.53 4.96
CA GLY A 34 -7.72 29.03 4.50
C GLY A 34 -8.39 29.93 3.46
N LYS A 35 -7.63 30.60 2.59
CA LYS A 35 -8.12 31.58 1.62
C LYS A 35 -7.60 31.28 0.22
N ILE A 36 -8.34 31.74 -0.78
CA ILE A 36 -7.84 31.85 -2.15
C ILE A 36 -7.19 33.22 -2.33
N VAL A 37 -5.97 33.24 -2.87
CA VAL A 37 -5.20 34.46 -3.16
C VAL A 37 -4.94 34.50 -4.66
N GLU A 38 -5.38 35.58 -5.33
CA GLU A 38 -5.05 35.79 -6.74
C GLU A 38 -3.62 36.34 -6.88
N GLY A 39 -2.85 35.80 -7.82
CA GLY A 39 -1.48 36.23 -8.07
C GLY A 39 -0.69 35.21 -8.89
N ASP A 40 0.52 35.61 -9.28
CA ASP A 40 1.47 34.74 -9.94
C ASP A 40 2.28 33.96 -8.91
N ILE A 41 2.78 32.78 -9.29
CA ILE A 41 3.70 32.00 -8.48
C ILE A 41 5.08 32.03 -9.13
N ALA A 42 6.06 32.62 -8.42
CA ALA A 42 7.44 32.70 -8.88
C ALA A 42 8.26 31.50 -8.37
N LEU A 43 8.98 30.83 -9.28
CA LEU A 43 9.85 29.70 -8.99
C LEU A 43 11.31 30.07 -9.17
N CYS A 44 12.17 29.57 -8.27
CA CYS A 44 13.61 29.72 -8.31
C CYS A 44 14.26 28.35 -8.10
N GLY A 45 14.64 27.69 -9.20
CA GLY A 45 15.07 26.29 -9.16
C GLY A 45 13.94 25.38 -8.67
N ASP A 46 14.20 24.63 -7.62
CA ASP A 46 13.27 23.67 -7.00
C ASP A 46 12.38 24.31 -5.90
N GLN A 47 12.47 25.62 -5.71
CA GLN A 47 11.76 26.32 -4.64
C GLN A 47 10.82 27.43 -5.14
N ILE A 48 9.79 27.69 -4.35
CA ILE A 48 8.88 28.81 -4.53
C ILE A 48 9.57 30.08 -4.01
N ALA A 49 9.70 31.09 -4.87
CA ALA A 49 10.23 32.41 -4.46
C ALA A 49 9.13 33.28 -3.82
N GLY A 50 7.91 33.22 -4.35
CA GLY A 50 6.81 34.00 -3.79
C GLY A 50 5.52 33.89 -4.58
N VAL A 51 4.48 34.52 -4.02
CA VAL A 51 3.17 34.70 -4.65
C VAL A 51 2.90 36.21 -4.76
N GLY A 52 2.52 36.70 -5.93
CA GLY A 52 2.28 38.13 -6.18
C GLY A 52 2.52 38.49 -7.65
N GLU A 53 3.01 39.71 -7.93
CA GLU A 53 3.37 40.12 -9.27
C GLU A 53 4.87 39.86 -9.52
N TYR A 54 5.18 38.97 -10.45
CA TYR A 54 6.56 38.60 -10.79
C TYR A 54 6.78 38.53 -12.30
N GLU A 55 8.05 38.75 -12.71
CA GLU A 55 8.54 38.48 -14.07
C GLU A 55 9.41 37.22 -14.06
N GLY A 56 9.24 36.35 -15.06
CA GLY A 56 10.00 35.12 -15.24
C GLY A 56 10.83 35.08 -16.52
N GLU A 57 11.84 34.21 -16.56
CA GLU A 57 12.49 33.83 -17.82
C GLU A 57 11.56 32.96 -18.68
N VAL A 58 10.75 32.11 -18.01
CA VAL A 58 9.66 31.34 -18.60
C VAL A 58 8.37 31.76 -17.91
N GLU A 59 7.32 32.05 -18.66
CA GLU A 59 6.00 32.38 -18.13
C GLU A 59 4.96 31.40 -18.68
N ILE A 60 4.16 30.81 -17.78
CA ILE A 60 3.10 29.85 -18.09
C ILE A 60 1.81 30.40 -17.54
N ASP A 61 0.80 30.62 -18.39
CA ASP A 61 -0.49 31.14 -17.98
C ASP A 61 -1.36 30.01 -17.38
N ALA A 62 -1.76 30.16 -16.14
CA ALA A 62 -2.70 29.24 -15.48
C ALA A 62 -4.16 29.51 -15.89
N GLU A 63 -4.44 30.57 -16.68
CA GLU A 63 -5.78 30.90 -17.16
C GLU A 63 -6.84 31.04 -16.05
N GLY A 64 -6.42 31.48 -14.86
CA GLY A 64 -7.31 31.63 -13.71
C GLY A 64 -7.64 30.33 -12.97
N ARG A 65 -6.91 29.24 -13.23
CA ARG A 65 -7.05 27.97 -12.53
C ARG A 65 -6.57 28.07 -11.08
N TYR A 66 -7.01 27.09 -10.28
CA TYR A 66 -6.57 26.97 -8.89
C TYR A 66 -5.20 26.32 -8.82
N ALA A 67 -4.29 26.92 -8.05
CA ALA A 67 -2.99 26.37 -7.74
C ALA A 67 -2.99 25.84 -6.30
N ALA A 68 -2.89 24.55 -6.12
CA ALA A 68 -2.78 23.87 -4.83
C ALA A 68 -1.35 23.36 -4.61
N PRO A 69 -0.90 23.15 -3.35
CA PRO A 69 0.32 22.39 -3.09
C PRO A 69 0.19 20.98 -3.60
N GLY A 70 1.31 20.35 -3.98
CA GLY A 70 1.35 18.94 -4.36
C GLY A 70 0.81 18.03 -3.26
N PHE A 71 0.03 17.03 -3.65
CA PHE A 71 -0.61 16.10 -2.71
C PHE A 71 0.40 15.10 -2.16
N ILE A 72 0.22 14.74 -0.89
CA ILE A 72 1.07 13.82 -0.14
C ILE A 72 0.23 12.63 0.32
N ASP A 73 0.53 11.44 -0.21
CA ASP A 73 -0.04 10.20 0.32
C ASP A 73 0.72 9.77 1.56
N SER A 74 0.02 9.68 2.68
CA SER A 74 0.63 9.51 3.99
C SER A 74 1.01 8.07 4.33
N HIS A 75 0.48 7.10 3.60
CA HIS A 75 0.80 5.68 3.78
C HIS A 75 0.36 4.87 2.55
N ILE A 76 1.30 4.16 1.95
CA ILE A 76 1.06 3.33 0.76
C ILE A 76 2.06 2.16 0.71
N HIS A 77 1.56 0.99 0.25
CA HIS A 77 2.38 -0.14 -0.17
C HIS A 77 2.50 -0.11 -1.70
N ILE A 78 3.69 0.25 -2.19
CA ILE A 78 3.95 0.32 -3.64
C ILE A 78 3.68 -1.04 -4.29
N GLU A 79 4.09 -2.11 -3.61
CA GLU A 79 3.99 -3.50 -4.04
C GLU A 79 2.54 -3.93 -4.31
N SER A 80 1.59 -3.43 -3.54
CA SER A 80 0.15 -3.72 -3.71
C SER A 80 -0.44 -3.16 -5.01
N SER A 81 0.28 -2.23 -5.65
CA SER A 81 -0.03 -1.79 -7.00
C SER A 81 0.47 -2.77 -8.09
N TYR A 82 1.28 -3.75 -7.73
CA TYR A 82 2.01 -4.64 -8.64
C TYR A 82 2.95 -3.91 -9.61
N LEU A 83 3.26 -2.63 -9.36
CA LEU A 83 4.11 -1.77 -10.18
C LEU A 83 5.44 -1.48 -9.50
N SER A 84 6.49 -1.29 -10.30
CA SER A 84 7.74 -0.74 -9.80
C SER A 84 7.57 0.74 -9.37
N PRO A 85 8.43 1.27 -8.48
CA PRO A 85 8.34 2.66 -8.02
C PRO A 85 8.29 3.70 -9.14
N GLU A 86 9.04 3.49 -10.22
CA GLU A 86 9.09 4.41 -11.37
C GLU A 86 7.77 4.43 -12.13
N GLU A 87 7.17 3.26 -12.28
CA GLU A 87 5.91 3.12 -12.99
C GLU A 87 4.75 3.67 -12.16
N LEU A 88 4.76 3.43 -10.85
CA LEU A 88 3.79 4.03 -9.94
C LEU A 88 3.90 5.56 -9.96
N GLY A 89 5.12 6.12 -9.97
CA GLY A 89 5.33 7.56 -10.09
C GLY A 89 4.75 8.14 -11.38
N ARG A 90 4.90 7.43 -12.50
CA ARG A 90 4.27 7.79 -13.78
C ARG A 90 2.75 7.86 -13.68
N LEU A 91 2.17 6.96 -12.88
CA LEU A 91 0.72 6.88 -12.71
C LEU A 91 0.18 7.94 -11.75
N LEU A 92 0.87 8.19 -10.61
CA LEU A 92 0.36 9.06 -9.54
C LEU A 92 0.54 10.55 -9.80
N VAL A 93 1.66 10.96 -10.43
CA VAL A 93 1.96 12.40 -10.62
C VAL A 93 0.88 13.12 -11.45
N PRO A 94 0.32 12.56 -12.52
CA PRO A 94 -0.79 13.19 -13.25
C PRO A 94 -2.04 13.45 -12.43
N HIS A 95 -2.23 12.75 -11.30
CA HIS A 95 -3.32 12.95 -10.32
C HIS A 95 -2.94 13.95 -9.21
N GLY A 96 -1.84 14.68 -9.37
CA GLY A 96 -1.39 15.68 -8.38
C GLY A 96 -0.58 15.13 -7.22
N GLY A 97 -0.33 13.82 -7.16
CA GLY A 97 0.57 13.19 -6.17
C GLY A 97 2.01 13.59 -6.43
N THR A 98 2.65 14.31 -5.51
CA THR A 98 4.05 14.75 -5.64
C THR A 98 4.98 14.09 -4.63
N THR A 99 4.40 13.59 -3.54
CA THR A 99 5.12 12.87 -2.48
C THR A 99 4.29 11.69 -1.99
N ILE A 100 4.93 10.58 -1.71
CA ILE A 100 4.31 9.44 -1.01
C ILE A 100 5.19 8.99 0.16
N ILE A 101 4.56 8.45 1.21
CA ILE A 101 5.22 7.81 2.34
C ILE A 101 4.98 6.31 2.20
N ALA A 102 5.97 5.60 1.68
CA ALA A 102 5.87 4.18 1.39
C ALA A 102 6.40 3.32 2.54
N ASP A 103 5.66 2.27 2.89
CA ASP A 103 6.13 1.20 3.78
C ASP A 103 6.40 -0.06 2.93
N PRO A 104 7.65 -0.37 2.59
CA PRO A 104 7.99 -1.48 1.70
C PRO A 104 8.14 -2.80 2.45
N HIS A 105 7.28 -3.09 3.43
CA HIS A 105 7.42 -4.30 4.23
C HIS A 105 7.19 -5.58 3.40
N GLU A 106 6.44 -5.49 2.32
CA GLU A 106 6.14 -6.60 1.44
C GLU A 106 7.41 -7.17 0.79
N ILE A 107 8.16 -6.33 0.07
CA ILE A 107 9.42 -6.78 -0.55
C ILE A 107 10.49 -7.09 0.50
N VAL A 108 10.45 -6.41 1.66
CA VAL A 108 11.38 -6.69 2.77
C VAL A 108 11.08 -8.05 3.43
N ASN A 109 9.82 -8.48 3.48
CA ASN A 109 9.47 -9.84 3.89
C ASN A 109 10.06 -10.90 2.96
N VAL A 110 10.23 -10.59 1.67
CA VAL A 110 10.79 -11.54 0.69
C VAL A 110 12.31 -11.51 0.66
N LEU A 111 12.92 -10.33 0.60
CA LEU A 111 14.35 -10.15 0.30
C LEU A 111 15.15 -9.46 1.41
N GLY A 112 14.50 -9.01 2.49
CA GLY A 112 15.17 -8.24 3.54
C GLY A 112 15.67 -6.87 3.06
N ILE A 113 16.79 -6.41 3.62
CA ILE A 113 17.39 -5.12 3.27
C ILE A 113 17.73 -4.97 1.78
N PRO A 114 18.18 -5.99 1.04
CA PRO A 114 18.30 -5.91 -0.43
C PRO A 114 17.00 -5.50 -1.16
N GLY A 115 15.84 -5.92 -0.67
CA GLY A 115 14.54 -5.47 -1.20
C GLY A 115 14.32 -3.97 -0.97
N LEU A 116 14.61 -3.48 0.23
CA LEU A 116 14.57 -2.05 0.54
C LEU A 116 15.55 -1.26 -0.35
N ASP A 117 16.76 -1.78 -0.57
CA ASP A 117 17.77 -1.15 -1.42
C ASP A 117 17.27 -1.00 -2.87
N TYR A 118 16.62 -2.02 -3.41
CA TYR A 118 16.00 -1.96 -4.73
C TYR A 118 14.93 -0.85 -4.78
N MET A 119 13.99 -0.83 -3.84
CA MET A 119 12.92 0.18 -3.80
C MET A 119 13.49 1.60 -3.73
N MET A 120 14.48 1.83 -2.88
CA MET A 120 15.14 3.13 -2.73
C MET A 120 15.96 3.53 -3.98
N ASN A 121 16.50 2.58 -4.73
CA ASN A 121 17.22 2.87 -5.97
C ASN A 121 16.23 3.18 -7.10
N ALA A 122 15.20 2.38 -7.27
CA ALA A 122 14.13 2.58 -8.23
C ALA A 122 13.43 3.96 -8.05
N ALA A 123 13.24 4.38 -6.80
CA ALA A 123 12.70 5.70 -6.48
C ALA A 123 13.51 6.88 -7.04
N LYS A 124 14.80 6.71 -7.31
CA LYS A 124 15.64 7.77 -7.92
C LYS A 124 15.34 8.01 -9.40
N ASN A 125 14.67 7.06 -10.03
CA ASN A 125 14.36 7.07 -11.46
C ASN A 125 12.98 7.69 -11.77
N THR A 126 12.24 8.13 -10.74
CA THR A 126 10.97 8.85 -10.90
C THR A 126 11.06 10.29 -10.41
N LYS A 127 10.11 11.14 -10.82
CA LYS A 127 9.95 12.50 -10.28
C LYS A 127 9.07 12.54 -9.04
N LEU A 128 8.25 11.50 -8.82
CA LEU A 128 7.53 11.33 -7.56
C LEU A 128 8.56 11.26 -6.40
N ASP A 129 8.41 12.10 -5.37
CA ASP A 129 9.27 12.04 -4.21
C ASP A 129 8.82 10.94 -3.27
N ILE A 130 9.51 9.81 -3.30
CA ILE A 130 9.20 8.65 -2.47
C ILE A 130 10.03 8.71 -1.19
N LYS A 131 9.33 8.90 -0.08
CA LYS A 131 9.87 8.73 1.27
C LYS A 131 9.52 7.35 1.77
N TYR A 132 10.39 6.75 2.55
CA TYR A 132 10.19 5.40 3.06
C TYR A 132 10.08 5.38 4.58
N MET A 133 9.29 4.47 5.07
CA MET A 133 9.32 3.98 6.44
C MET A 133 10.12 2.68 6.46
N LEU A 134 10.93 2.46 7.49
CA LEU A 134 11.62 1.18 7.67
C LEU A 134 10.64 0.16 8.23
N PRO A 135 10.39 -0.98 7.57
CA PRO A 135 9.45 -1.98 8.05
C PRO A 135 9.71 -2.42 9.49
N SER A 136 8.66 -2.40 10.32
CA SER A 136 8.76 -2.69 11.76
C SER A 136 8.56 -4.17 12.09
N CYS A 137 7.75 -4.88 11.28
CA CYS A 137 7.28 -6.24 11.54
C CYS A 137 7.59 -7.14 10.34
N VAL A 138 8.79 -7.69 10.30
CA VAL A 138 9.25 -8.64 9.28
C VAL A 138 9.82 -9.86 10.01
N PRO A 139 9.13 -11.02 9.93
CA PRO A 139 7.75 -11.21 9.48
C PRO A 139 6.71 -10.56 10.41
N ALA A 140 5.45 -10.51 9.96
CA ALA A 140 4.33 -9.98 10.75
C ALA A 140 4.09 -10.81 12.01
N THR A 141 4.23 -12.14 11.91
CA THR A 141 4.08 -13.07 13.03
C THR A 141 5.22 -14.11 13.06
N PRO A 142 5.48 -14.75 14.23
CA PRO A 142 6.43 -15.85 14.33
C PRO A 142 5.85 -17.20 13.85
N PHE A 143 4.64 -17.25 13.31
CA PHE A 143 3.90 -18.45 12.91
C PHE A 143 3.90 -18.69 11.39
N GLU A 144 4.90 -18.19 10.72
CA GLU A 144 5.07 -18.30 9.27
C GLU A 144 6.54 -18.16 8.88
N ASN A 145 6.92 -18.74 7.76
CA ASN A 145 8.24 -18.53 7.19
C ASN A 145 8.20 -17.37 6.20
N ALA A 146 9.04 -16.37 6.42
CA ALA A 146 9.29 -15.29 5.47
C ALA A 146 10.72 -15.37 4.92
N GLY A 147 11.00 -14.63 3.85
CA GLY A 147 12.33 -14.57 3.25
C GLY A 147 13.38 -13.90 4.15
N ALA A 148 12.93 -12.98 5.02
CA ALA A 148 13.79 -12.30 5.98
C ALA A 148 13.19 -12.26 7.38
N VAL A 149 14.05 -12.00 8.36
CA VAL A 149 13.67 -11.61 9.71
C VAL A 149 14.47 -10.34 10.03
N ILE A 150 13.78 -9.27 10.41
CA ILE A 150 14.41 -7.98 10.73
C ILE A 150 14.23 -7.70 12.22
N ASP A 151 15.31 -7.76 12.96
CA ASP A 151 15.33 -7.42 14.39
C ASP A 151 15.86 -5.98 14.64
N ALA A 152 15.91 -5.58 15.91
CA ALA A 152 16.38 -4.26 16.29
C ALA A 152 17.86 -4.00 15.93
N VAL A 153 18.67 -5.06 15.77
CA VAL A 153 20.08 -4.90 15.38
C VAL A 153 20.17 -4.60 13.89
N ASP A 154 19.37 -5.31 13.08
CA ASP A 154 19.31 -5.12 11.61
C ASP A 154 18.79 -3.74 11.22
N MET A 155 17.95 -3.12 12.06
CA MET A 155 17.35 -1.80 11.82
C MET A 155 18.30 -0.62 12.02
N LYS A 156 19.39 -0.79 12.80
CA LYS A 156 20.24 0.34 13.26
C LYS A 156 20.85 1.16 12.13
N ASP A 157 21.35 0.51 11.11
CA ASP A 157 21.96 1.20 9.97
C ASP A 157 20.91 1.70 8.95
N PRO A 158 19.92 0.89 8.51
CA PRO A 158 18.92 1.36 7.58
C PRO A 158 18.11 2.56 8.07
N ILE A 159 17.75 2.63 9.35
CA ILE A 159 16.96 3.73 9.92
C ILE A 159 17.63 5.11 9.75
N LEU A 160 18.94 5.15 9.61
CA LEU A 160 19.72 6.39 9.47
C LEU A 160 19.79 6.91 8.04
N ARG A 161 19.29 6.19 7.06
CA ARG A 161 19.30 6.62 5.65
C ARG A 161 18.46 7.88 5.46
N ASP A 162 18.88 8.78 4.59
CA ASP A 162 18.27 10.11 4.40
C ASP A 162 16.77 10.04 4.04
N ASN A 163 16.37 9.09 3.18
CA ASN A 163 14.99 8.95 2.74
C ASN A 163 14.12 8.07 3.66
N ILE A 164 14.66 7.55 4.76
CA ILE A 164 13.89 6.85 5.79
C ILE A 164 13.41 7.86 6.82
N LEU A 165 12.09 8.03 6.94
CA LEU A 165 11.48 8.97 7.89
C LEU A 165 11.31 8.39 9.29
N GLY A 166 11.11 7.07 9.38
CA GLY A 166 10.85 6.40 10.64
C GLY A 166 10.68 4.90 10.52
N LEU A 167 10.13 4.29 11.56
CA LEU A 167 9.60 2.93 11.50
C LEU A 167 8.23 2.94 10.82
N GLY A 168 8.01 2.00 9.94
CA GLY A 168 6.75 1.72 9.30
C GLY A 168 5.68 1.27 10.28
N GLU A 169 4.50 1.04 9.76
CA GLU A 169 3.34 0.66 10.57
C GLU A 169 3.68 -0.39 11.63
N PHE A 170 3.45 -0.03 12.89
CA PHE A 170 3.85 -0.88 14.01
C PHE A 170 2.74 -1.88 14.35
N MET A 171 2.63 -2.96 13.55
CA MET A 171 1.58 -3.98 13.65
C MET A 171 1.63 -4.79 14.95
N ASN A 172 2.81 -4.95 15.57
CA ASN A 172 2.93 -5.67 16.84
C ASN A 172 2.48 -4.82 18.04
N PHE A 173 1.26 -4.23 17.97
CA PHE A 173 0.68 -3.51 19.10
C PHE A 173 0.48 -4.41 20.35
N PRO A 174 0.20 -5.73 20.24
CA PRO A 174 0.15 -6.58 21.43
C PRO A 174 1.48 -6.62 22.18
N GLY A 175 2.61 -6.70 21.48
CA GLY A 175 3.93 -6.63 22.08
C GLY A 175 4.20 -5.30 22.79
N VAL A 176 3.76 -4.17 22.20
CA VAL A 176 3.86 -2.85 22.84
C VAL A 176 3.04 -2.79 24.12
N VAL A 177 1.78 -3.21 24.06
CA VAL A 177 0.84 -3.18 25.21
C VAL A 177 1.32 -4.05 26.36
N ASN A 178 1.95 -5.19 26.05
CA ASN A 178 2.48 -6.13 27.02
C ASN A 178 3.91 -5.79 27.48
N GLY A 179 4.57 -4.79 26.89
CA GLY A 179 5.92 -4.38 27.23
C GLY A 179 6.98 -5.43 26.86
N ASP A 180 6.80 -6.13 25.73
CA ASP A 180 7.74 -7.13 25.24
C ASP A 180 9.10 -6.50 24.88
N ASP A 181 10.18 -7.03 25.47
CA ASP A 181 11.53 -6.45 25.35
C ASP A 181 11.99 -6.36 23.88
N ALA A 182 11.79 -7.39 23.07
CA ALA A 182 12.23 -7.39 21.67
C ALA A 182 11.43 -6.37 20.82
N THR A 183 10.14 -6.19 21.14
CA THR A 183 9.28 -5.16 20.55
C THR A 183 9.74 -3.76 20.94
N LEU A 184 10.04 -3.56 22.22
CA LEU A 184 10.53 -2.27 22.74
C LEU A 184 11.89 -1.91 22.16
N ASP A 185 12.79 -2.88 21.96
CA ASP A 185 14.11 -2.65 21.34
C ASP A 185 13.98 -2.05 19.92
N LYS A 186 13.01 -2.52 19.11
CA LYS A 186 12.72 -1.94 17.79
C LYS A 186 12.26 -0.48 17.90
N LEU A 187 11.36 -0.17 18.82
CA LEU A 187 10.89 1.20 19.07
C LEU A 187 12.06 2.11 19.50
N MET A 188 12.98 1.58 20.32
CA MET A 188 14.17 2.34 20.76
C MET A 188 15.09 2.68 19.61
N VAL A 189 15.24 1.82 18.58
CA VAL A 189 16.04 2.16 17.39
C VAL A 189 15.54 3.46 16.73
N ALA A 190 14.22 3.60 16.54
CA ALA A 190 13.67 4.83 15.97
C ALA A 190 13.84 6.04 16.90
N LYS A 191 13.59 5.87 18.20
CA LYS A 191 13.74 6.93 19.19
C LYS A 191 15.17 7.43 19.30
N ASP A 192 16.15 6.54 19.34
CA ASP A 192 17.56 6.88 19.43
C ASP A 192 18.06 7.57 18.14
N ALA A 193 17.50 7.22 16.99
CA ALA A 193 17.75 7.88 15.72
C ALA A 193 16.99 9.21 15.54
N GLY A 194 16.11 9.58 16.47
CA GLY A 194 15.25 10.77 16.36
C GLY A 194 14.22 10.68 15.23
N LYS A 195 13.81 9.46 14.87
CA LYS A 195 12.88 9.16 13.77
C LYS A 195 11.47 8.92 14.28
N LEU A 196 10.50 9.02 13.37
CA LEU A 196 9.08 8.79 13.64
C LEU A 196 8.76 7.29 13.83
N ILE A 197 7.57 7.00 14.34
CA ILE A 197 7.01 5.65 14.40
C ILE A 197 5.57 5.77 13.90
N ASP A 198 5.27 5.09 12.81
CA ASP A 198 3.91 4.98 12.28
C ASP A 198 3.14 3.85 12.96
N GLY A 199 1.83 3.86 12.87
CA GLY A 199 0.97 2.96 13.61
C GLY A 199 0.03 2.14 12.74
N HIS A 200 -0.35 1.00 13.33
CA HIS A 200 -1.33 0.06 12.84
C HIS A 200 -1.99 -0.61 14.05
N SER A 201 -3.20 -0.20 14.41
CA SER A 201 -3.82 -0.69 15.65
C SER A 201 -5.33 -0.94 15.51
N PRO A 202 -5.74 -1.92 14.66
CA PRO A 202 -7.14 -2.22 14.43
C PRO A 202 -7.84 -2.64 15.73
N GLY A 203 -8.98 -2.00 16.05
CA GLY A 203 -9.81 -2.33 17.19
C GLY A 203 -9.20 -2.05 18.58
N LEU A 204 -8.04 -1.39 18.65
CA LEU A 204 -7.39 -1.08 19.91
C LEU A 204 -8.05 0.14 20.58
N THR A 205 -8.47 0.02 21.83
CA THR A 205 -9.22 1.04 22.57
C THR A 205 -8.78 1.19 24.04
N GLY A 206 -9.19 2.27 24.69
CA GLY A 206 -9.04 2.50 26.11
C GLY A 206 -7.59 2.43 26.61
N LYS A 207 -7.32 1.66 27.68
CA LYS A 207 -5.98 1.57 28.29
C LYS A 207 -4.94 0.92 27.38
N ALA A 208 -5.35 -0.01 26.52
CA ALA A 208 -4.45 -0.62 25.55
C ALA A 208 -4.02 0.39 24.49
N LEU A 209 -4.95 1.22 23.99
CA LEU A 209 -4.62 2.34 23.11
C LEU A 209 -3.70 3.35 23.81
N ASN A 210 -3.96 3.69 25.08
CA ASN A 210 -3.07 4.59 25.84
C ASN A 210 -1.64 4.04 25.95
N ALA A 211 -1.48 2.72 26.15
CA ALA A 211 -0.16 2.09 26.19
C ALA A 211 0.57 2.19 24.83
N TYR A 212 -0.16 1.93 23.74
CA TYR A 212 0.35 2.07 22.39
C TYR A 212 0.76 3.53 22.07
N CYS A 213 -0.07 4.50 22.41
CA CYS A 213 0.22 5.92 22.26
C CYS A 213 1.41 6.38 23.11
N ALA A 214 1.61 5.78 24.32
CA ALA A 214 2.77 6.07 25.18
C ALA A 214 4.10 5.70 24.51
N ALA A 215 4.11 4.78 23.55
CA ALA A 215 5.25 4.48 22.70
C ALA A 215 5.59 5.61 21.70
N ARG A 216 4.77 6.69 21.64
CA ARG A 216 4.92 7.84 20.73
C ARG A 216 4.63 7.47 19.27
N ILE A 217 3.68 6.57 19.06
CA ILE A 217 3.12 6.32 17.74
C ILE A 217 2.55 7.62 17.18
N ARG A 218 2.82 7.92 15.92
CA ARG A 218 2.55 9.22 15.32
C ARG A 218 1.21 9.30 14.62
N ALA A 219 0.85 8.26 13.87
CA ALA A 219 -0.35 8.19 13.05
C ALA A 219 -0.95 6.78 13.06
N ASP A 220 -2.19 6.62 12.60
CA ASP A 220 -2.87 5.32 12.47
C ASP A 220 -3.90 5.39 11.33
N HIS A 221 -3.93 4.35 10.46
CA HIS A 221 -4.85 4.22 9.33
C HIS A 221 -5.95 3.16 9.56
N GLU A 222 -5.94 2.49 10.72
CA GLU A 222 -6.82 1.36 11.05
C GLU A 222 -8.07 1.74 11.87
N CYS A 223 -8.57 2.97 11.69
CA CYS A 223 -9.85 3.35 12.28
C CYS A 223 -11.00 2.83 11.41
N ASP A 224 -11.91 2.06 12.00
CA ASP A 224 -13.12 1.57 11.32
C ASP A 224 -14.40 2.28 11.77
N THR A 225 -14.42 2.83 12.98
CA THR A 225 -15.58 3.48 13.58
C THR A 225 -15.29 4.94 13.94
N LEU A 226 -16.37 5.74 14.09
CA LEU A 226 -16.25 7.11 14.59
C LEU A 226 -15.65 7.17 15.99
N GLN A 227 -15.91 6.16 16.83
CA GLN A 227 -15.31 6.06 18.16
C GLN A 227 -13.80 5.83 18.07
N ASP A 228 -13.33 4.95 17.17
CA ASP A 228 -11.89 4.72 16.96
C ASP A 228 -11.21 6.02 16.53
N PHE A 229 -11.83 6.76 15.62
CA PHE A 229 -11.35 8.06 15.15
C PHE A 229 -11.19 9.06 16.30
N GLU A 230 -12.23 9.23 17.13
CA GLU A 230 -12.22 10.15 18.27
C GLU A 230 -11.16 9.75 19.31
N GLU A 231 -11.10 8.47 19.69
CA GLU A 231 -10.13 7.99 20.68
C GLU A 231 -8.68 8.20 20.26
N ARG A 232 -8.35 8.05 18.96
CA ARG A 232 -6.99 8.32 18.47
C ARG A 232 -6.65 9.80 18.50
N LEU A 233 -7.55 10.66 18.06
CA LEU A 233 -7.37 12.11 18.14
C LEU A 233 -7.20 12.60 19.57
N ASP A 234 -8.02 12.12 20.52
CA ASP A 234 -7.93 12.46 21.94
C ASP A 234 -6.58 12.05 22.54
N ASN A 235 -5.97 10.98 22.03
CA ASN A 235 -4.63 10.54 22.41
C ASN A 235 -3.50 11.21 21.60
N GLY A 236 -3.82 12.15 20.70
CA GLY A 236 -2.84 12.95 19.95
C GLY A 236 -2.23 12.27 18.74
N ILE A 237 -2.77 11.15 18.28
CA ILE A 237 -2.41 10.47 17.03
C ILE A 237 -3.03 11.23 15.85
N TYR A 238 -2.32 11.29 14.71
CA TYR A 238 -2.93 11.67 13.44
C TYR A 238 -3.77 10.51 12.91
N VAL A 239 -4.98 10.80 12.45
CA VAL A 239 -5.85 9.79 11.82
C VAL A 239 -5.75 9.92 10.31
N MET A 240 -5.47 8.80 9.65
CA MET A 240 -5.47 8.71 8.20
C MET A 240 -6.84 8.20 7.72
N LEU A 241 -7.49 8.98 6.86
CA LEU A 241 -8.68 8.55 6.14
C LEU A 241 -8.23 7.75 4.92
N ARG A 242 -8.56 6.46 4.91
CA ARG A 242 -8.09 5.52 3.91
C ARG A 242 -9.10 5.33 2.77
N GLN A 243 -8.60 5.40 1.53
CA GLN A 243 -9.36 5.10 0.31
C GLN A 243 -8.50 4.24 -0.63
N GLY A 244 -8.33 2.99 -0.26
CA GLY A 244 -7.60 1.97 -1.01
C GLY A 244 -8.42 1.29 -2.10
N SER A 245 -7.96 0.15 -2.58
CA SER A 245 -8.73 -0.73 -3.45
C SER A 245 -9.62 -1.69 -2.67
N ALA A 246 -9.11 -2.27 -1.58
CA ALA A 246 -9.85 -3.16 -0.69
C ALA A 246 -10.46 -2.40 0.50
N CYS A 247 -9.65 -1.71 1.26
CA CYS A 247 -10.05 -1.03 2.50
C CYS A 247 -10.41 0.43 2.24
N LYS A 248 -11.64 0.82 2.59
CA LYS A 248 -12.20 2.15 2.32
C LYS A 248 -12.97 2.65 3.54
N ASN A 249 -12.33 3.47 4.38
CA ASN A 249 -12.97 4.04 5.57
C ASN A 249 -13.21 5.56 5.46
N LEU A 250 -12.77 6.22 4.37
CA LEU A 250 -12.87 7.67 4.22
C LEU A 250 -14.29 8.18 4.45
N LYS A 251 -15.28 7.66 3.70
CA LYS A 251 -16.67 8.14 3.79
C LYS A 251 -17.31 7.84 5.14
N SER A 252 -16.99 6.71 5.78
CA SER A 252 -17.55 6.35 7.09
C SER A 252 -17.00 7.20 8.23
N LEU A 253 -15.75 7.66 8.14
CA LEU A 253 -15.10 8.47 9.17
C LEU A 253 -15.23 9.98 8.95
N LEU A 254 -15.47 10.40 7.71
CA LEU A 254 -15.54 11.82 7.36
C LEU A 254 -16.54 12.64 8.21
N PRO A 255 -17.71 12.09 8.64
CA PRO A 255 -18.62 12.82 9.53
C PRO A 255 -18.04 13.25 10.88
N ALA A 256 -16.94 12.63 11.35
CA ALA A 256 -16.24 13.00 12.58
C ALA A 256 -15.24 14.17 12.37
N VAL A 257 -14.95 14.54 11.13
CA VAL A 257 -14.02 15.64 10.83
C VAL A 257 -14.70 16.97 11.07
N THR A 258 -14.11 17.81 11.93
CA THR A 258 -14.58 19.16 12.26
C THR A 258 -13.50 20.20 11.96
N PRO A 259 -13.83 21.51 11.89
CA PRO A 259 -12.81 22.56 11.74
C PRO A 259 -11.71 22.50 12.82
N GLU A 260 -12.07 22.10 14.05
CA GLU A 260 -11.15 22.06 15.20
C GLU A 260 -10.17 20.90 15.11
N ASN A 261 -10.64 19.70 14.69
CA ASN A 261 -9.84 18.49 14.68
C ASN A 261 -9.17 18.19 13.33
N SER A 262 -9.64 18.80 12.23
CA SER A 262 -9.17 18.55 10.86
C SER A 262 -7.66 18.67 10.69
N ARG A 263 -6.99 19.46 11.52
CA ARG A 263 -5.51 19.63 11.51
C ARG A 263 -4.73 18.36 11.90
N ARG A 264 -5.40 17.37 12.46
CA ARG A 264 -4.84 16.06 12.83
C ARG A 264 -5.36 14.94 11.96
N VAL A 265 -6.01 15.28 10.84
CA VAL A 265 -6.53 14.33 9.88
C VAL A 265 -5.76 14.46 8.58
N ILE A 266 -5.38 13.32 8.01
CA ILE A 266 -4.61 13.20 6.77
C ILE A 266 -5.20 12.08 5.91
N PHE A 267 -4.70 11.88 4.70
CA PHE A 267 -5.17 10.84 3.80
C PHE A 267 -4.11 9.78 3.53
N CYS A 268 -4.55 8.55 3.28
CA CYS A 268 -3.71 7.49 2.76
C CYS A 268 -4.46 6.62 1.75
N SER A 269 -3.71 5.95 0.88
CA SER A 269 -4.26 4.95 -0.04
C SER A 269 -4.09 3.52 0.47
N ASP A 270 -3.04 3.25 1.23
CA ASP A 270 -2.70 1.91 1.70
C ASP A 270 -2.51 0.95 0.49
N ASP A 271 -3.27 -0.11 0.36
CA ASP A 271 -3.26 -1.03 -0.79
C ASP A 271 -4.07 -0.45 -1.96
N ARG A 272 -3.40 -0.03 -3.04
CA ARG A 272 -4.08 0.57 -4.20
C ARG A 272 -3.60 0.00 -5.52
N GLN A 273 -4.53 -0.61 -6.26
CA GLN A 273 -4.27 -1.26 -7.54
C GLN A 273 -4.32 -0.27 -8.72
N PRO A 274 -3.62 -0.56 -9.85
CA PRO A 274 -3.57 0.31 -11.02
C PRO A 274 -4.96 0.60 -11.59
N LYS A 275 -5.84 -0.40 -11.68
CA LYS A 275 -7.21 -0.25 -12.14
C LYS A 275 -7.95 0.87 -11.40
N THR A 276 -7.89 0.84 -10.08
CA THR A 276 -8.56 1.84 -9.23
C THR A 276 -7.99 3.24 -9.46
N ILE A 277 -6.66 3.34 -9.66
CA ILE A 277 -6.03 4.64 -9.96
C ILE A 277 -6.42 5.16 -11.34
N LEU A 278 -6.40 4.29 -12.36
CA LEU A 278 -6.78 4.65 -13.73
C LEU A 278 -8.24 5.06 -13.86
N GLU A 279 -9.15 4.40 -13.13
CA GLU A 279 -10.59 4.64 -13.20
C GLU A 279 -11.06 5.78 -12.29
N GLU A 280 -10.56 5.84 -11.06
CA GLU A 280 -11.03 6.77 -10.01
C GLU A 280 -10.10 7.96 -9.78
N GLY A 281 -8.81 7.83 -10.07
CA GLY A 281 -7.75 8.74 -9.66
C GLY A 281 -7.04 8.29 -8.37
N HIS A 282 -6.32 9.20 -7.74
CA HIS A 282 -5.55 8.93 -6.51
C HIS A 282 -6.02 9.87 -5.37
N LEU A 283 -5.17 10.77 -4.86
CA LEU A 283 -5.60 11.74 -3.84
C LEU A 283 -6.59 12.78 -4.35
N ASP A 284 -6.60 13.10 -5.64
CA ASP A 284 -7.67 13.89 -6.29
C ASP A 284 -9.06 13.25 -6.07
N ASN A 285 -9.16 11.92 -6.10
CA ASN A 285 -10.38 11.19 -5.76
C ASN A 285 -10.75 11.35 -4.27
N HIS A 286 -9.77 11.28 -3.34
CA HIS A 286 -10.04 11.50 -1.91
C HIS A 286 -10.64 12.90 -1.68
N LEU A 287 -10.05 13.92 -2.31
CA LEU A 287 -10.53 15.30 -2.23
C LEU A 287 -11.96 15.44 -2.78
N ARG A 288 -12.22 14.84 -3.94
CA ARG A 288 -13.56 14.83 -4.57
C ARG A 288 -14.60 14.22 -3.65
N LEU A 289 -14.33 13.02 -3.11
CA LEU A 289 -15.22 12.34 -2.17
C LEU A 289 -15.51 13.17 -0.92
N CYS A 290 -14.50 13.85 -0.37
CA CYS A 290 -14.67 14.71 0.80
C CYS A 290 -15.59 15.91 0.50
N VAL A 291 -15.40 16.55 -0.66
CA VAL A 291 -16.22 17.71 -1.05
C VAL A 291 -17.64 17.32 -1.44
N GLU A 292 -17.82 16.16 -2.07
CA GLU A 292 -19.14 15.57 -2.32
C GLU A 292 -19.95 15.37 -1.03
N GLU A 293 -19.29 14.96 0.05
CA GLU A 293 -19.88 14.78 1.37
C GLU A 293 -19.96 16.11 2.19
N GLY A 294 -19.56 17.24 1.60
CA GLY A 294 -19.75 18.57 2.17
C GLY A 294 -18.56 19.14 2.95
N LEU A 295 -17.40 18.52 2.93
CA LEU A 295 -16.20 19.11 3.54
C LEU A 295 -15.73 20.32 2.71
N ASP A 296 -15.29 21.38 3.40
CA ASP A 296 -14.69 22.55 2.74
C ASP A 296 -13.46 22.14 1.91
N PRO A 297 -13.37 22.54 0.62
CA PRO A 297 -12.30 22.07 -0.27
C PRO A 297 -10.91 22.52 0.17
N ILE A 298 -10.75 23.69 0.80
CA ILE A 298 -9.43 24.14 1.30
C ILE A 298 -9.00 23.28 2.50
N THR A 299 -9.96 22.88 3.33
CA THR A 299 -9.72 21.95 4.44
C THR A 299 -9.30 20.60 3.91
N ALA A 300 -9.97 20.05 2.89
CA ALA A 300 -9.58 18.80 2.25
C ALA A 300 -8.16 18.87 1.66
N ILE A 301 -7.84 19.94 0.90
CA ILE A 301 -6.48 20.17 0.37
C ILE A 301 -5.45 20.24 1.50
N ARG A 302 -5.76 20.93 2.61
CA ARG A 302 -4.86 21.00 3.78
C ARG A 302 -4.57 19.62 4.37
N MET A 303 -5.58 18.75 4.45
CA MET A 303 -5.42 17.35 4.91
C MET A 303 -4.52 16.55 3.97
N ALA A 304 -4.60 16.76 2.66
CA ALA A 304 -3.79 16.11 1.64
C ALA A 304 -2.37 16.70 1.50
N THR A 305 -2.04 17.80 2.17
CA THR A 305 -0.80 18.56 1.93
C THR A 305 -0.11 18.95 3.22
N LEU A 306 -0.45 20.10 3.81
CA LEU A 306 0.22 20.66 4.98
C LEU A 306 0.16 19.73 6.20
N ASN A 307 -1.00 19.15 6.49
CA ASN A 307 -1.13 18.25 7.64
C ASN A 307 -0.26 17.00 7.50
N ALA A 308 -0.22 16.41 6.29
CA ALA A 308 0.64 15.27 5.99
C ALA A 308 2.12 15.64 6.13
N ALA A 309 2.52 16.79 5.58
CA ALA A 309 3.89 17.31 5.73
C ALA A 309 4.27 17.51 7.22
N GLU A 310 3.41 18.15 8.02
CA GLU A 310 3.62 18.34 9.46
C GLU A 310 3.66 17.01 10.24
N CYS A 311 2.81 16.03 9.84
CA CYS A 311 2.81 14.70 10.45
C CYS A 311 4.17 14.03 10.30
N PHE A 312 4.74 14.05 9.12
CA PHE A 312 5.99 13.36 8.79
C PHE A 312 7.25 14.23 8.90
N GLY A 313 7.14 15.46 9.40
CA GLY A 313 8.27 16.38 9.59
C GLY A 313 8.91 16.83 8.27
N LEU A 314 8.13 16.97 7.22
CA LEU A 314 8.54 17.47 5.91
C LEU A 314 8.36 18.99 5.86
N ASP A 315 9.25 19.73 6.51
CA ASP A 315 9.12 21.19 6.73
C ASP A 315 9.26 22.03 5.45
N ASP A 316 9.67 21.42 4.35
CA ASP A 316 9.96 22.08 3.08
C ASP A 316 8.79 22.07 2.08
N ARG A 317 7.64 21.45 2.39
CA ARG A 317 6.53 21.22 1.44
C ARG A 317 5.14 21.29 2.08
N GLY A 318 4.11 21.01 1.28
CA GLY A 318 2.71 21.01 1.74
C GLY A 318 2.04 22.38 1.68
N ALA A 319 2.73 23.42 1.22
CA ALA A 319 2.16 24.76 1.05
C ALA A 319 2.80 25.49 -0.14
N ILE A 320 2.07 26.42 -0.76
CA ILE A 320 2.63 27.38 -1.73
C ILE A 320 3.07 28.61 -0.97
N ALA A 321 4.35 28.66 -0.60
CA ALA A 321 4.93 29.73 0.20
C ALA A 321 6.44 29.92 -0.11
N PRO A 322 7.00 31.14 0.10
CA PRO A 322 8.41 31.39 -0.14
C PRO A 322 9.32 30.43 0.63
N GLY A 323 10.29 29.84 -0.06
CA GLY A 323 11.25 28.89 0.51
C GLY A 323 10.75 27.44 0.56
N TYR A 324 9.49 27.19 0.25
CA TYR A 324 8.95 25.83 0.13
C TYR A 324 9.35 25.20 -1.20
N ARG A 325 9.43 23.90 -1.25
CA ARG A 325 9.63 23.11 -2.45
C ARG A 325 8.50 23.39 -3.45
N ALA A 326 8.85 23.58 -4.70
CA ALA A 326 7.90 23.94 -5.75
C ALA A 326 7.17 22.69 -6.27
N ASP A 327 6.36 22.07 -5.39
CA ASP A 327 5.41 21.02 -5.69
C ASP A 327 4.04 21.67 -5.83
N ILE A 328 3.54 21.78 -7.05
CA ILE A 328 2.33 22.57 -7.37
C ILE A 328 1.43 21.79 -8.31
N VAL A 329 0.15 21.81 -8.04
CA VAL A 329 -0.90 21.22 -8.88
C VAL A 329 -1.83 22.34 -9.36
N LEU A 330 -1.99 22.48 -10.68
CA LEU A 330 -3.06 23.28 -11.26
C LEU A 330 -4.32 22.43 -11.42
N LEU A 331 -5.42 22.94 -10.87
CA LEU A 331 -6.73 22.32 -10.88
C LEU A 331 -7.71 23.19 -11.65
N ASP A 332 -8.55 22.58 -12.46
CA ASP A 332 -9.62 23.30 -13.18
C ASP A 332 -10.64 23.87 -12.19
N ASP A 333 -10.95 23.16 -11.13
CA ASP A 333 -11.88 23.55 -10.08
C ASP A 333 -11.55 22.89 -8.72
N LEU A 334 -12.29 23.27 -7.67
CA LEU A 334 -12.17 22.71 -6.32
C LEU A 334 -13.36 21.80 -5.96
N LYS A 335 -14.00 21.20 -6.94
CA LYS A 335 -15.08 20.23 -6.78
C LYS A 335 -14.70 18.86 -7.31
N ASP A 336 -14.32 18.83 -8.58
CA ASP A 336 -13.94 17.59 -9.27
C ASP A 336 -12.43 17.33 -9.19
N PHE A 337 -11.63 18.35 -8.86
CA PHE A 337 -10.19 18.31 -8.71
C PHE A 337 -9.46 17.79 -9.96
N SER A 338 -10.02 18.09 -11.14
CA SER A 338 -9.37 17.74 -12.41
C SER A 338 -8.03 18.43 -12.54
N THR A 339 -6.98 17.65 -12.67
CA THR A 339 -5.60 18.14 -12.74
C THR A 339 -5.22 18.54 -14.15
N ASP A 340 -4.84 19.81 -14.37
CA ASP A 340 -4.31 20.30 -15.65
C ASP A 340 -2.79 20.08 -15.74
N LYS A 341 -2.02 20.64 -14.79
CA LYS A 341 -0.55 20.54 -14.76
C LYS A 341 0.00 20.27 -13.38
N VAL A 342 1.13 19.57 -13.32
CA VAL A 342 1.83 19.28 -12.07
C VAL A 342 3.30 19.64 -12.19
N TRP A 343 3.79 20.42 -11.23
CA TRP A 343 5.21 20.66 -11.01
C TRP A 343 5.68 19.87 -9.80
N VAL A 344 6.81 19.20 -9.98
CA VAL A 344 7.53 18.53 -8.89
C VAL A 344 8.92 19.14 -8.80
N ALA A 345 9.28 19.66 -7.63
CA ALA A 345 10.54 20.36 -7.42
C ALA A 345 10.83 21.43 -8.51
N GLY A 346 9.81 22.22 -8.87
CA GLY A 346 9.89 23.30 -9.85
C GLY A 346 9.92 22.87 -11.32
N GLN A 347 9.90 21.59 -11.62
CA GLN A 347 9.86 21.06 -12.98
C GLN A 347 8.43 20.67 -13.37
N LEU A 348 7.95 21.14 -14.51
CA LEU A 348 6.70 20.67 -15.11
C LEU A 348 6.84 19.17 -15.39
N THR A 349 6.09 18.35 -14.67
CA THR A 349 6.23 16.89 -14.67
C THR A 349 5.02 16.19 -15.26
N ALA A 350 3.83 16.80 -15.17
CA ALA A 350 2.65 16.30 -15.88
C ALA A 350 1.88 17.44 -16.53
N ASP A 351 1.24 17.15 -17.68
CA ASP A 351 0.41 18.07 -18.45
C ASP A 351 -0.78 17.31 -19.04
N GLN A 352 -2.00 17.76 -18.72
CA GLN A 352 -3.28 17.17 -19.16
C GLN A 352 -3.32 15.64 -19.00
N GLY A 353 -3.05 15.17 -17.80
CA GLY A 353 -3.09 13.75 -17.45
C GLY A 353 -1.91 12.91 -17.97
N LYS A 354 -0.90 13.53 -18.60
CA LYS A 354 0.28 12.83 -19.12
C LYS A 354 1.52 13.14 -18.30
N TYR A 355 2.18 12.11 -17.84
CA TYR A 355 3.52 12.20 -17.27
C TYR A 355 4.53 12.52 -18.39
N LEU A 356 5.35 13.56 -18.21
CA LEU A 356 6.23 14.08 -19.27
C LEU A 356 7.63 13.44 -19.28
N PRO A 357 8.25 13.13 -18.13
CA PRO A 357 9.58 12.50 -18.12
C PRO A 357 9.56 11.09 -18.71
N GLU A 358 10.70 10.68 -19.25
CA GLU A 358 10.92 9.28 -19.63
C GLU A 358 10.96 8.40 -18.37
N VAL A 359 10.31 7.24 -18.40
CA VAL A 359 10.37 6.24 -17.34
C VAL A 359 11.61 5.39 -17.54
N ILE A 360 12.56 5.52 -16.63
CA ILE A 360 13.80 4.74 -16.63
C ILE A 360 13.63 3.63 -15.59
N LYS A 361 13.63 2.37 -16.02
CA LYS A 361 13.49 1.22 -15.13
C LYS A 361 14.81 0.92 -14.43
N GLU A 362 14.72 0.60 -13.12
CA GLU A 362 15.84 0.08 -12.35
C GLU A 362 16.17 -1.36 -12.78
N ASP A 363 17.43 -1.78 -12.60
CA ASP A 363 17.84 -3.17 -12.86
C ASP A 363 17.17 -4.11 -11.86
N ILE A 364 16.35 -5.02 -12.36
CA ILE A 364 15.62 -6.00 -11.54
C ILE A 364 16.43 -7.26 -11.22
N ALA A 365 17.59 -7.47 -11.86
CA ALA A 365 18.40 -8.69 -11.68
C ALA A 365 18.69 -9.02 -10.20
N PRO A 366 18.96 -8.04 -9.30
CA PRO A 366 19.20 -8.32 -7.88
C PRO A 366 17.99 -8.85 -7.11
N VAL A 367 16.78 -8.64 -7.62
CA VAL A 367 15.50 -8.95 -6.93
C VAL A 367 14.67 -10.00 -7.66
N MET A 368 15.22 -10.61 -8.69
CA MET A 368 14.60 -11.73 -9.42
C MET A 368 14.87 -13.08 -8.75
N GLY A 369 14.08 -14.09 -9.15
CA GLY A 369 14.33 -15.48 -8.78
C GLY A 369 14.07 -15.78 -7.32
N SER A 370 13.09 -15.16 -6.70
CA SER A 370 12.72 -15.31 -5.28
C SER A 370 11.77 -16.47 -4.99
N VAL A 371 11.49 -17.34 -5.96
CA VAL A 371 10.59 -18.51 -5.79
C VAL A 371 11.41 -19.80 -5.75
N HIS A 372 11.63 -20.30 -4.54
CA HIS A 372 12.43 -21.50 -4.29
C HIS A 372 11.55 -22.61 -3.71
N LEU A 373 11.38 -23.70 -4.43
CA LEU A 373 10.62 -24.87 -3.97
C LEU A 373 11.55 -26.03 -3.67
N LYS A 374 11.24 -26.80 -2.62
CA LYS A 374 12.00 -27.99 -2.25
C LYS A 374 11.13 -29.24 -2.36
N ASP A 375 11.58 -30.19 -3.17
CA ASP A 375 10.95 -31.51 -3.32
C ASP A 375 9.42 -31.41 -3.51
N PHE A 376 9.00 -30.43 -4.33
CA PHE A 376 7.59 -30.10 -4.52
C PHE A 376 6.93 -31.05 -5.54
N SER A 377 5.72 -31.49 -5.21
CA SER A 377 4.87 -32.32 -6.08
C SER A 377 3.42 -32.29 -5.57
N ALA A 378 2.48 -32.79 -6.36
CA ALA A 378 1.07 -32.92 -5.98
C ALA A 378 0.85 -33.71 -4.68
N GLU A 379 1.75 -34.68 -4.37
CA GLU A 379 1.69 -35.47 -3.14
C GLU A 379 1.76 -34.60 -1.85
N LYS A 380 2.30 -33.38 -1.94
CA LYS A 380 2.36 -32.44 -0.81
C LYS A 380 0.99 -31.90 -0.40
N PHE A 381 0.00 -31.97 -1.28
CA PHE A 381 -1.37 -31.51 -1.00
C PHE A 381 -2.27 -32.60 -0.41
N LYS A 382 -1.79 -33.83 -0.30
CA LYS A 382 -2.56 -34.91 0.30
C LYS A 382 -2.82 -34.69 1.77
N MET A 383 -4.10 -34.82 2.14
CA MET A 383 -4.58 -34.65 3.52
C MET A 383 -5.11 -36.00 3.99
N ASN A 384 -4.45 -36.63 4.96
CA ASN A 384 -4.91 -37.91 5.54
C ASN A 384 -6.05 -37.67 6.54
N LEU A 385 -7.26 -37.41 6.04
CA LEU A 385 -8.45 -37.11 6.85
C LEU A 385 -9.03 -38.39 7.48
N SER A 386 -9.32 -38.32 8.78
CA SER A 386 -9.95 -39.41 9.53
C SER A 386 -11.46 -39.26 9.65
N GLY A 387 -11.97 -38.04 9.43
CA GLY A 387 -13.38 -37.68 9.50
C GLY A 387 -13.79 -36.78 8.34
N ASN A 388 -15.05 -36.38 8.33
CA ASN A 388 -15.64 -35.52 7.32
C ASN A 388 -16.01 -34.11 7.82
N ARG A 389 -15.76 -33.81 9.10
CA ARG A 389 -16.01 -32.48 9.67
C ARG A 389 -14.71 -31.70 9.78
N VAL A 390 -14.68 -30.52 9.17
CA VAL A 390 -13.47 -29.69 9.07
C VAL A 390 -13.73 -28.25 9.42
N HIS A 391 -12.69 -27.56 9.88
CA HIS A 391 -12.71 -26.10 9.95
C HIS A 391 -12.49 -25.52 8.54
N THR A 392 -13.31 -24.54 8.17
CA THR A 392 -13.23 -23.83 6.90
C THR A 392 -12.98 -22.35 7.11
N ILE A 393 -12.14 -21.77 6.26
CA ILE A 393 -11.95 -20.32 6.14
C ILE A 393 -13.12 -19.81 5.29
N GLU A 394 -14.11 -19.16 5.90
CA GLU A 394 -15.27 -18.61 5.20
C GLU A 394 -15.00 -17.16 4.82
N ILE A 395 -14.96 -16.86 3.51
CA ILE A 395 -14.77 -15.53 2.97
C ILE A 395 -15.94 -14.63 3.38
N GLN A 396 -15.64 -13.42 3.86
CA GLN A 396 -16.63 -12.40 4.18
C GLN A 396 -16.64 -11.30 3.11
N PRO A 397 -17.71 -10.51 2.98
CA PRO A 397 -17.73 -9.38 2.05
C PRO A 397 -16.50 -8.48 2.18
N GLY A 398 -15.90 -8.13 1.05
CA GLY A 398 -14.64 -7.38 0.99
C GLY A 398 -13.38 -8.23 0.93
N GLY A 399 -13.47 -9.55 1.22
CA GLY A 399 -12.38 -10.51 0.96
C GLY A 399 -11.19 -10.50 1.93
N VAL A 400 -11.14 -9.60 2.89
CA VAL A 400 -10.00 -9.43 3.83
C VAL A 400 -10.27 -10.17 5.15
N VAL A 401 -11.40 -9.86 5.78
CA VAL A 401 -11.84 -10.53 7.00
C VAL A 401 -12.42 -11.90 6.65
N THR A 402 -12.15 -12.89 7.49
CA THR A 402 -12.70 -14.24 7.34
C THR A 402 -13.45 -14.66 8.58
N LYS A 403 -14.30 -15.67 8.45
CA LYS A 403 -15.00 -16.31 9.57
C LYS A 403 -14.55 -17.76 9.70
N LYS A 404 -14.44 -18.22 10.93
CA LYS A 404 -14.20 -19.63 11.21
C LYS A 404 -15.52 -20.41 11.19
N SER A 405 -15.69 -21.27 10.18
CA SER A 405 -16.82 -22.17 10.07
C SER A 405 -16.42 -23.62 10.34
N VAL A 406 -17.42 -24.46 10.56
CA VAL A 406 -17.27 -25.92 10.65
C VAL A 406 -18.26 -26.53 9.65
N ASP A 407 -17.73 -27.23 8.67
CA ASP A 407 -18.52 -27.78 7.59
C ASP A 407 -18.25 -29.29 7.43
N GLU A 408 -19.19 -29.99 6.78
CA GLU A 408 -19.03 -31.38 6.39
C GLU A 408 -18.60 -31.46 4.92
N ILE A 409 -17.55 -32.24 4.66
CA ILE A 409 -16.99 -32.46 3.31
C ILE A 409 -17.13 -33.90 2.91
N GLN A 410 -16.97 -34.20 1.61
CA GLN A 410 -16.89 -35.55 1.13
C GLN A 410 -15.46 -36.08 1.28
N VAL A 411 -15.31 -37.24 1.93
CA VAL A 411 -14.02 -37.93 2.13
C VAL A 411 -14.10 -39.35 1.64
N LYS A 412 -13.12 -39.78 0.88
CA LYS A 412 -12.97 -41.17 0.42
C LYS A 412 -11.51 -41.60 0.56
N ASP A 413 -11.30 -42.73 1.22
CA ASP A 413 -9.96 -43.30 1.45
C ASP A 413 -8.96 -42.32 2.13
N GLY A 414 -9.50 -41.38 2.97
CA GLY A 414 -8.73 -40.34 3.65
C GLY A 414 -8.46 -39.09 2.82
N GLU A 415 -8.93 -39.05 1.57
CA GLU A 415 -8.74 -37.91 0.66
C GLU A 415 -10.03 -37.11 0.51
N PHE A 416 -9.89 -35.78 0.41
CA PHE A 416 -10.98 -34.87 0.09
C PHE A 416 -11.49 -35.10 -1.33
N ILE A 417 -12.79 -35.21 -1.50
CA ILE A 417 -13.45 -35.26 -2.82
C ILE A 417 -14.15 -33.92 -3.04
N PHE A 418 -13.68 -33.21 -4.04
CA PHE A 418 -14.27 -31.93 -4.43
C PHE A 418 -15.72 -32.11 -4.94
N ASP A 419 -16.63 -31.27 -4.43
CA ASP A 419 -18.02 -31.20 -4.86
C ASP A 419 -18.36 -29.76 -5.22
N PRO A 420 -18.56 -29.42 -6.50
CA PRO A 420 -18.83 -28.05 -6.94
C PRO A 420 -20.14 -27.44 -6.40
N GLU A 421 -21.02 -28.27 -5.84
CA GLU A 421 -22.28 -27.80 -5.24
C GLU A 421 -22.12 -27.36 -3.77
N GLN A 422 -21.01 -27.72 -3.11
CA GLN A 422 -20.77 -27.36 -1.69
C GLN A 422 -20.06 -26.03 -1.48
N ASP A 423 -19.50 -25.43 -2.53
CA ASP A 423 -18.67 -24.22 -2.48
C ASP A 423 -17.57 -24.28 -1.39
N ILE A 424 -16.96 -25.46 -1.25
CA ILE A 424 -15.80 -25.70 -0.40
C ILE A 424 -14.68 -26.26 -1.26
N VAL A 425 -13.53 -25.60 -1.25
CA VAL A 425 -12.40 -25.96 -2.08
C VAL A 425 -11.13 -26.09 -1.24
N LYS A 426 -10.18 -26.92 -1.67
CA LYS A 426 -8.86 -27.01 -1.05
C LYS A 426 -8.07 -25.73 -1.32
N VAL A 427 -7.46 -25.20 -0.27
CA VAL A 427 -6.49 -24.10 -0.32
C VAL A 427 -5.20 -24.55 0.34
N ALA A 428 -4.06 -24.15 -0.19
CA ALA A 428 -2.77 -24.46 0.40
C ALA A 428 -1.83 -23.27 0.37
N VAL A 429 -0.92 -23.23 1.35
CA VAL A 429 0.21 -22.29 1.40
C VAL A 429 1.50 -23.09 1.27
N VAL A 430 2.31 -22.74 0.26
CA VAL A 430 3.57 -23.40 -0.08
C VAL A 430 4.73 -22.47 0.22
N GLU A 431 5.62 -22.88 1.11
CA GLU A 431 6.83 -22.12 1.46
C GLU A 431 7.75 -21.96 0.24
N ARG A 432 8.17 -20.70 -0.04
CA ARG A 432 8.99 -20.38 -1.22
C ARG A 432 10.33 -19.69 -0.95
N HIS A 433 10.69 -19.46 0.30
CA HIS A 433 11.84 -18.62 0.68
C HIS A 433 13.06 -19.43 1.10
N LYS A 434 12.88 -20.34 2.06
CA LYS A 434 13.96 -21.04 2.78
C LYS A 434 14.16 -22.48 2.35
N MET A 435 13.41 -22.93 1.35
CA MET A 435 13.45 -24.33 0.90
C MET A 435 13.20 -25.32 2.06
N THR A 436 12.25 -25.01 2.94
CA THR A 436 11.84 -25.92 4.02
C THR A 436 11.12 -27.14 3.47
N GLY A 437 10.38 -26.94 2.38
CA GLY A 437 9.45 -27.92 1.81
C GLY A 437 8.12 -27.97 2.54
N ASN A 438 7.80 -26.97 3.39
CA ASN A 438 6.53 -26.84 4.06
C ASN A 438 5.41 -26.59 3.05
N VAL A 439 4.32 -27.30 3.25
CA VAL A 439 3.03 -27.09 2.57
C VAL A 439 1.94 -27.34 3.59
N ALA A 440 1.17 -26.33 3.90
CA ALA A 440 -0.01 -26.48 4.73
C ALA A 440 -1.28 -26.43 3.87
N CYS A 441 -2.23 -27.31 4.16
CA CYS A 441 -3.50 -27.41 3.46
C CYS A 441 -4.65 -27.10 4.41
N GLY A 442 -5.71 -26.50 3.86
CA GLY A 442 -6.95 -26.18 4.53
C GLY A 442 -8.12 -26.14 3.56
N PHE A 443 -9.24 -25.61 4.01
CA PHE A 443 -10.45 -25.48 3.20
C PHE A 443 -10.94 -24.04 3.18
N LEU A 444 -11.26 -23.56 1.98
CA LEU A 444 -11.80 -22.24 1.70
C LEU A 444 -13.26 -22.37 1.26
N LYS A 445 -14.14 -21.56 1.86
CA LYS A 445 -15.58 -21.52 1.57
C LYS A 445 -15.96 -20.14 1.05
N GLY A 446 -16.79 -20.10 0.02
CA GLY A 446 -17.28 -18.86 -0.58
C GLY A 446 -16.49 -18.39 -1.78
N TYR A 447 -15.41 -19.08 -2.17
CA TYR A 447 -14.60 -18.71 -3.34
C TYR A 447 -15.28 -19.05 -4.67
N GLY A 448 -16.08 -20.13 -4.70
CA GLY A 448 -16.94 -20.51 -5.81
C GLY A 448 -16.27 -21.21 -6.99
N ILE A 449 -14.94 -21.44 -6.96
CA ILE A 449 -14.23 -22.10 -8.07
C ILE A 449 -14.82 -23.49 -8.35
N LYS A 450 -15.03 -23.80 -9.63
CA LYS A 450 -15.63 -25.08 -10.07
C LYS A 450 -14.69 -25.94 -10.89
N GLU A 451 -13.68 -25.35 -11.47
CA GLU A 451 -12.71 -26.01 -12.35
C GLU A 451 -11.33 -25.41 -12.16
N GLY A 452 -10.27 -26.20 -12.38
CA GLY A 452 -8.89 -25.73 -12.40
C GLY A 452 -8.31 -25.28 -11.06
N ALA A 453 -7.35 -24.36 -11.12
CA ALA A 453 -6.72 -23.77 -9.94
C ALA A 453 -6.23 -22.35 -10.19
N VAL A 454 -6.06 -21.59 -9.09
CA VAL A 454 -5.46 -20.25 -9.04
C VAL A 454 -4.29 -20.28 -8.07
N ALA A 455 -3.10 -19.86 -8.51
CA ALA A 455 -1.92 -19.72 -7.66
C ALA A 455 -1.33 -18.32 -7.76
N LEU A 456 -0.87 -17.77 -6.63
CA LEU A 456 -0.20 -16.47 -6.57
C LEU A 456 0.92 -16.45 -5.52
N SER A 457 1.91 -15.59 -5.76
CA SER A 457 3.04 -15.35 -4.84
C SER A 457 2.89 -14.06 -4.03
N VAL A 458 1.76 -13.36 -4.15
CA VAL A 458 1.38 -12.23 -3.31
C VAL A 458 0.40 -12.75 -2.26
N ALA A 459 0.90 -12.95 -1.04
CA ALA A 459 0.11 -13.48 0.07
C ALA A 459 0.62 -12.85 1.37
N HIS A 460 -0.08 -11.80 1.81
CA HIS A 460 0.33 -10.93 2.91
C HIS A 460 0.60 -11.68 4.22
N ASP A 461 1.66 -11.36 4.99
CA ASP A 461 2.76 -10.43 4.61
C ASP A 461 4.02 -11.23 4.25
N SER A 462 4.06 -12.54 4.56
CA SER A 462 5.22 -13.40 4.30
C SER A 462 5.43 -13.70 2.81
N HIS A 463 4.38 -13.57 2.00
CA HIS A 463 4.38 -13.84 0.56
C HIS A 463 4.84 -15.25 0.18
N ASN A 464 4.45 -16.23 0.96
CA ASN A 464 4.48 -17.63 0.51
C ASN A 464 3.48 -17.82 -0.64
N ILE A 465 3.62 -18.89 -1.42
CA ILE A 465 2.66 -19.15 -2.49
C ILE A 465 1.35 -19.61 -1.88
N ILE A 466 0.26 -18.95 -2.23
CA ILE A 466 -1.09 -19.43 -1.96
C ILE A 466 -1.69 -20.03 -3.23
N VAL A 467 -2.34 -21.18 -3.10
CA VAL A 467 -2.98 -21.87 -4.22
C VAL A 467 -4.32 -22.43 -3.78
N VAL A 468 -5.33 -22.26 -4.62
CA VAL A 468 -6.67 -22.83 -4.46
C VAL A 468 -7.01 -23.62 -5.71
N GLY A 469 -7.63 -24.79 -5.57
CA GLY A 469 -7.96 -25.58 -6.75
C GLY A 469 -8.81 -26.80 -6.47
N VAL A 470 -9.39 -27.36 -7.54
CA VAL A 470 -10.34 -28.48 -7.49
C VAL A 470 -9.67 -29.84 -7.37
N SER A 471 -8.37 -29.95 -7.70
CA SER A 471 -7.57 -31.16 -7.56
C SER A 471 -6.11 -30.84 -7.19
N ASP A 472 -5.43 -31.81 -6.58
CA ASP A 472 -4.02 -31.68 -6.20
C ASP A 472 -3.09 -31.53 -7.42
N GLU A 473 -3.46 -32.15 -8.54
CA GLU A 473 -2.73 -32.05 -9.81
C GLU A 473 -2.82 -30.65 -10.42
N GLU A 474 -4.02 -30.04 -10.45
CA GLU A 474 -4.22 -28.67 -10.94
C GLU A 474 -3.48 -27.67 -10.06
N MET A 475 -3.58 -27.82 -8.74
CA MET A 475 -2.87 -26.98 -7.77
C MET A 475 -1.35 -27.08 -7.95
N ALA A 476 -0.81 -28.31 -8.12
CA ALA A 476 0.62 -28.52 -8.31
C ALA A 476 1.10 -27.90 -9.63
N PHE A 477 0.36 -28.10 -10.71
CA PHE A 477 0.69 -27.51 -12.00
C PHE A 477 0.68 -25.97 -11.95
N ALA A 478 -0.29 -25.37 -11.23
CA ALA A 478 -0.35 -23.92 -11.03
C ALA A 478 0.88 -23.38 -10.28
N VAL A 479 1.31 -24.05 -9.19
CA VAL A 479 2.51 -23.67 -8.43
C VAL A 479 3.79 -23.82 -9.26
N GLU A 480 3.94 -24.90 -10.03
CA GLU A 480 5.08 -25.10 -10.92
C GLU A 480 5.12 -24.04 -12.04
N ALA A 481 3.96 -23.68 -12.61
CA ALA A 481 3.88 -22.62 -13.61
C ALA A 481 4.25 -21.26 -13.01
N LEU A 482 3.79 -20.97 -11.79
CA LEU A 482 4.13 -19.76 -11.04
C LEU A 482 5.65 -19.66 -10.79
N GLN A 483 6.30 -20.76 -10.38
CA GLN A 483 7.75 -20.80 -10.21
C GLN A 483 8.49 -20.50 -11.52
N LYS A 484 8.05 -21.10 -12.64
CA LYS A 484 8.69 -20.91 -13.96
C LYS A 484 8.63 -19.45 -14.45
N GLN A 485 7.59 -18.71 -14.09
CA GLN A 485 7.46 -17.30 -14.45
C GLN A 485 8.05 -16.32 -13.41
N SER A 486 8.71 -16.83 -12.34
CA SER A 486 9.31 -16.03 -11.26
C SER A 486 8.30 -15.31 -10.37
N GLY A 487 7.15 -15.92 -10.13
CA GLY A 487 6.08 -15.36 -9.28
C GLY A 487 4.99 -14.62 -10.07
N GLY A 488 4.05 -14.04 -9.36
CA GLY A 488 2.88 -13.36 -9.89
C GLY A 488 1.58 -14.14 -9.69
N VAL A 489 0.74 -14.19 -10.70
CA VAL A 489 -0.55 -14.89 -10.69
C VAL A 489 -0.64 -15.87 -11.86
N VAL A 490 -1.19 -17.06 -11.63
CA VAL A 490 -1.42 -18.09 -12.66
C VAL A 490 -2.78 -18.70 -12.47
N LEU A 491 -3.55 -18.79 -13.56
CA LEU A 491 -4.79 -19.55 -13.67
C LEU A 491 -4.56 -20.75 -14.58
N VAL A 492 -4.96 -21.92 -14.11
CA VAL A 492 -4.80 -23.18 -14.87
C VAL A 492 -6.12 -23.93 -14.95
N LYS A 493 -6.27 -24.72 -16.03
CA LYS A 493 -7.35 -25.66 -16.24
C LYS A 493 -6.89 -26.77 -17.18
N ASP A 494 -7.28 -28.00 -16.89
CA ASP A 494 -6.98 -29.20 -17.71
C ASP A 494 -5.47 -29.36 -17.99
N GLY A 495 -4.61 -29.00 -17.03
CA GLY A 495 -3.14 -29.05 -17.16
C GLY A 495 -2.55 -28.00 -18.09
N GLU A 496 -3.27 -26.93 -18.39
CA GLU A 496 -2.80 -25.81 -19.20
C GLU A 496 -2.93 -24.47 -18.45
N VAL A 497 -1.98 -23.56 -18.68
CA VAL A 497 -2.08 -22.18 -18.20
C VAL A 497 -3.07 -21.42 -19.09
N ILE A 498 -4.21 -21.04 -18.55
CA ILE A 498 -5.23 -20.27 -19.29
C ILE A 498 -4.98 -18.77 -19.24
N GLU A 499 -4.39 -18.24 -18.17
CA GLU A 499 -3.92 -16.85 -18.07
C GLU A 499 -2.81 -16.75 -17.02
N SER A 500 -1.93 -15.74 -17.19
CA SER A 500 -0.92 -15.45 -16.19
C SER A 500 -0.46 -13.99 -16.21
N MET A 501 0.02 -13.52 -15.07
CA MET A 501 0.66 -12.23 -14.89
C MET A 501 1.98 -12.42 -14.15
N PRO A 502 3.13 -12.50 -14.88
CA PRO A 502 4.45 -12.56 -14.27
C PRO A 502 4.78 -11.32 -13.44
N MET A 503 5.36 -11.54 -12.27
CA MET A 503 5.85 -10.50 -11.37
C MET A 503 7.30 -10.82 -10.95
N PRO A 504 8.29 -10.53 -11.81
CA PRO A 504 9.67 -10.97 -11.58
C PRO A 504 10.37 -10.22 -10.45
N ILE A 505 9.87 -9.05 -10.05
CA ILE A 505 10.43 -8.25 -8.97
C ILE A 505 9.95 -8.86 -7.64
N ALA A 506 10.79 -9.66 -7.01
CA ALA A 506 10.54 -10.37 -5.75
C ALA A 506 9.31 -11.31 -5.77
N GLY A 507 8.72 -11.58 -6.94
CA GLY A 507 7.43 -12.28 -7.05
C GLY A 507 6.24 -11.41 -6.66
N LEU A 508 6.40 -10.10 -6.54
CA LEU A 508 5.40 -9.15 -6.04
C LEU A 508 5.02 -8.08 -7.05
N MET A 509 5.95 -7.63 -7.89
CA MET A 509 5.75 -6.52 -8.81
C MET A 509 6.18 -6.91 -10.23
N SER A 510 5.45 -6.34 -11.20
CA SER A 510 5.73 -6.46 -12.63
C SER A 510 6.79 -5.45 -13.07
N ASP A 511 7.57 -5.81 -14.07
CA ASP A 511 8.49 -4.93 -14.78
C ASP A 511 7.81 -4.19 -15.95
N GLN A 512 6.51 -4.40 -16.15
CA GLN A 512 5.72 -3.84 -17.24
C GLN A 512 5.05 -2.51 -16.85
N SER A 513 4.29 -1.91 -17.79
CA SER A 513 3.54 -0.68 -17.55
C SER A 513 2.26 -0.90 -16.75
N ALA A 514 1.72 0.18 -16.17
CA ALA A 514 0.46 0.14 -15.42
C ALA A 514 -0.71 -0.35 -16.30
N GLU A 515 -0.76 0.07 -17.58
CA GLU A 515 -1.81 -0.34 -18.51
C GLU A 515 -1.70 -1.83 -18.86
N TRP A 516 -0.46 -2.37 -18.91
CA TRP A 516 -0.26 -3.80 -19.13
C TRP A 516 -0.72 -4.59 -17.88
N VAL A 517 -0.38 -4.14 -16.69
CA VAL A 517 -0.80 -4.79 -15.43
C VAL A 517 -2.32 -4.75 -15.30
N ASP A 518 -2.95 -3.61 -15.56
CA ASP A 518 -4.41 -3.47 -15.54
C ASP A 518 -5.09 -4.40 -16.56
N GLY A 519 -4.58 -4.44 -17.79
CA GLY A 519 -5.08 -5.34 -18.82
C GLY A 519 -4.95 -6.82 -18.45
N LYS A 520 -3.83 -7.19 -17.78
CA LYS A 520 -3.61 -8.55 -17.29
C LYS A 520 -4.54 -8.91 -16.12
N LEU A 521 -4.72 -8.01 -15.16
CA LEU A 521 -5.67 -8.22 -14.05
C LEU A 521 -7.09 -8.38 -14.58
N THR A 522 -7.49 -7.54 -15.52
CA THR A 522 -8.81 -7.65 -16.16
C THR A 522 -8.98 -9.03 -16.82
N ALA A 523 -8.01 -9.49 -17.61
CA ALA A 523 -8.05 -10.80 -18.25
C ALA A 523 -8.07 -11.97 -17.24
N LEU A 524 -7.31 -11.85 -16.13
CA LEU A 524 -7.32 -12.82 -15.04
C LEU A 524 -8.71 -12.90 -14.40
N HIS A 525 -9.34 -11.76 -14.11
CA HIS A 525 -10.68 -11.71 -13.51
C HIS A 525 -11.74 -12.32 -14.45
N GLU A 526 -11.76 -11.91 -15.71
CA GLU A 526 -12.68 -12.46 -16.71
C GLU A 526 -12.57 -14.00 -16.79
N LYS A 527 -11.34 -14.52 -16.89
CA LYS A 527 -11.14 -15.98 -16.97
C LYS A 527 -11.41 -16.70 -15.64
N ALA A 528 -11.15 -16.08 -14.50
CA ALA A 528 -11.49 -16.64 -13.20
C ALA A 528 -13.03 -16.79 -13.06
N TYR A 529 -13.79 -15.79 -13.48
CA TYR A 529 -15.24 -15.84 -13.44
C TYR A 529 -15.83 -16.77 -14.52
N ASP A 530 -15.47 -16.56 -15.78
CA ASP A 530 -16.13 -17.18 -16.92
C ASP A 530 -15.70 -18.64 -17.15
N ILE A 531 -14.43 -18.98 -16.80
CA ILE A 531 -13.85 -20.30 -17.09
C ILE A 531 -13.73 -21.15 -15.82
N LEU A 532 -13.19 -20.56 -14.73
CA LEU A 532 -13.00 -21.32 -13.50
C LEU A 532 -14.23 -21.31 -12.58
N GLY A 533 -15.20 -20.43 -12.83
CA GLY A 533 -16.45 -20.34 -12.07
C GLY A 533 -16.33 -19.72 -10.69
N VAL A 534 -15.29 -18.89 -10.47
CA VAL A 534 -15.13 -18.12 -9.22
C VAL A 534 -16.37 -17.25 -8.98
N ASN A 535 -16.76 -17.13 -7.71
CA ASN A 535 -17.95 -16.37 -7.32
C ASN A 535 -17.82 -14.89 -7.73
N GLY A 536 -18.83 -14.36 -8.44
CA GLY A 536 -18.84 -12.98 -8.95
C GLY A 536 -18.82 -11.88 -7.86
N ASP A 537 -19.12 -12.23 -6.61
CA ASP A 537 -19.05 -11.32 -5.47
C ASP A 537 -17.65 -11.32 -4.79
N VAL A 538 -16.72 -12.14 -5.28
CA VAL A 538 -15.36 -12.27 -4.75
C VAL A 538 -14.37 -11.71 -5.77
N GLU A 539 -13.48 -10.85 -5.35
CA GLU A 539 -12.32 -10.47 -6.17
C GLU A 539 -11.32 -11.64 -6.18
N PRO A 540 -11.04 -12.26 -7.34
CA PRO A 540 -10.43 -13.60 -7.37
C PRO A 540 -8.95 -13.62 -6.99
N VAL A 541 -8.23 -12.53 -7.14
CA VAL A 541 -6.79 -12.42 -6.85
C VAL A 541 -6.58 -11.84 -5.46
N MET A 542 -7.08 -10.63 -5.20
CA MET A 542 -6.84 -9.90 -3.95
C MET A 542 -7.42 -10.62 -2.73
N THR A 543 -8.58 -11.28 -2.86
CA THR A 543 -9.13 -12.08 -1.75
C THR A 543 -8.16 -13.17 -1.30
N LEU A 544 -7.50 -13.86 -2.24
CA LEU A 544 -6.53 -14.89 -1.88
C LEU A 544 -5.27 -14.30 -1.21
N CYS A 545 -4.86 -13.08 -1.58
CA CYS A 545 -3.71 -12.41 -0.96
C CYS A 545 -3.84 -12.31 0.58
N PHE A 546 -5.07 -12.19 1.09
CA PHE A 546 -5.34 -12.02 2.52
C PHE A 546 -5.64 -13.33 3.27
N MET A 547 -5.72 -14.47 2.60
CA MET A 547 -6.07 -15.75 3.27
C MET A 547 -4.95 -16.29 4.17
N SER A 548 -3.71 -15.79 4.00
CA SER A 548 -2.56 -16.15 4.84
C SER A 548 -2.20 -15.11 5.92
N LEU A 549 -2.85 -13.95 5.94
CA LEU A 549 -2.50 -12.85 6.85
C LEU A 549 -2.94 -13.14 8.29
N ALA A 550 -2.03 -13.70 9.09
CA ALA A 550 -2.27 -14.23 10.44
C ALA A 550 -2.50 -13.15 11.53
N VAL A 551 -2.67 -11.88 11.15
CA VAL A 551 -2.99 -10.75 12.04
C VAL A 551 -4.43 -10.24 11.89
N ILE A 552 -5.13 -10.66 10.82
CA ILE A 552 -6.55 -10.31 10.60
C ILE A 552 -7.46 -11.50 10.93
N PRO A 553 -8.48 -11.36 11.82
CA PRO A 553 -9.36 -12.46 12.21
C PRO A 553 -10.27 -12.96 11.07
N GLU A 554 -10.89 -14.17 11.23
CA GLU A 554 -10.77 -15.08 12.40
C GLU A 554 -9.81 -16.24 12.14
N LEU A 555 -9.87 -16.87 10.94
CA LEU A 555 -9.13 -18.08 10.56
C LEU A 555 -8.30 -17.83 9.31
N LYS A 556 -7.03 -18.17 9.35
CA LYS A 556 -6.06 -17.99 8.27
C LYS A 556 -5.22 -19.25 8.07
N LEU A 557 -4.50 -19.35 6.94
CA LEU A 557 -3.62 -20.46 6.65
C LEU A 557 -2.21 -19.94 6.40
N THR A 558 -1.23 -20.33 7.24
CA THR A 558 0.19 -20.07 6.99
C THR A 558 0.85 -21.33 6.38
N ASP A 559 2.10 -21.27 5.99
CA ASP A 559 2.87 -22.45 5.53
C ASP A 559 3.11 -23.48 6.66
N GLU A 560 2.86 -23.12 7.91
CA GLU A 560 2.99 -23.98 9.08
C GLU A 560 1.68 -24.63 9.51
N GLY A 561 0.52 -24.11 9.06
CA GLY A 561 -0.77 -24.71 9.38
C GLY A 561 -1.94 -23.73 9.45
N LEU A 562 -3.09 -24.27 9.83
CA LEU A 562 -4.33 -23.52 10.01
C LEU A 562 -4.29 -22.73 11.33
N PHE A 563 -4.40 -21.42 11.26
CA PHE A 563 -4.18 -20.49 12.37
C PHE A 563 -5.46 -19.76 12.79
N ASP A 564 -5.88 -19.96 14.04
CA ASP A 564 -6.99 -19.23 14.66
C ASP A 564 -6.45 -17.93 15.26
N VAL A 565 -6.63 -16.82 14.54
CA VAL A 565 -6.14 -15.48 14.93
C VAL A 565 -6.75 -15.03 16.25
N THR A 566 -8.00 -15.39 16.53
CA THR A 566 -8.68 -15.01 17.79
C THR A 566 -8.12 -15.69 19.03
N LYS A 567 -7.49 -16.86 18.84
CA LYS A 567 -6.81 -17.61 19.90
C LYS A 567 -5.31 -17.47 19.87
N PHE A 568 -4.79 -16.87 18.81
CA PHE A 568 -3.37 -16.75 18.53
C PHE A 568 -2.63 -18.11 18.56
N ALA A 569 -3.22 -19.12 17.92
CA ALA A 569 -2.74 -20.49 17.95
C ALA A 569 -3.13 -21.31 16.72
N PHE A 570 -2.28 -22.29 16.39
CA PHE A 570 -2.63 -23.31 15.40
C PHE A 570 -3.78 -24.20 15.88
N ILE A 571 -4.64 -24.59 14.96
CA ILE A 571 -5.70 -25.57 15.18
C ILE A 571 -5.63 -26.68 14.15
N ASN A 572 -6.22 -27.84 14.48
CA ASN A 572 -6.35 -28.92 13.51
C ASN A 572 -7.36 -28.54 12.41
N VAL A 573 -7.13 -29.04 11.20
CA VAL A 573 -8.11 -28.89 10.11
C VAL A 573 -9.37 -29.68 10.40
N GLU A 574 -9.24 -30.89 10.96
CA GLU A 574 -10.37 -31.72 11.42
C GLU A 574 -10.91 -31.24 12.78
N CYS A 575 -12.24 -31.34 12.95
CA CYS A 575 -12.95 -30.94 14.17
C CYS A 575 -13.12 -32.09 15.16
#